data_d95230519774c5ee83665dd6e4d521bf
#
_entry.id   d95230519774c5ee83665dd6e4d521bf
#
_cell.length_a   1.000
_cell.length_b   1.000
_cell.length_c   1.000
_cell.angle_alpha   90.00
_cell.angle_beta   90.00
_cell.angle_gamma   90.00
#
_symmetry.space_group_name_H-M   'P 1'
#
loop_
_entity.id
_entity.type
_entity.pdbx_description
1 polymer ?
#
loop_
_entity_poly.entity_id
_entity_poly.type
_entity_poly.pdbx_seq_one_letter_code
_entity_poly.pdbx_strand_id
1 'polypeptide(L)'
;MSRQQPFGLPLDSRKTYTKIDWILWTACLADTQEDFSRLLSPAYKYVNETEPRVPLTDWYEATDGRSINMRARSVVGGFFMKMLEKQMYKPSFRPEPAEEPVVEAKSTYRNPVIDYSLPDPTIIKADDGYFYLYATEDIRNTPIHRSRNLVDWEVPASTSGRQMLS
;
A
#
# COMPACT_ATOMS: atom_id res chain seq x y z
N MET A 1 -22.34 -12.83 -19.32
CA MET A 1 -21.02 -13.49 -19.47
C MET A 1 -20.11 -12.99 -18.36
N SER A 2 -19.46 -13.88 -17.64
CA SER A 2 -18.47 -13.51 -16.63
C SER A 2 -17.28 -12.82 -17.32
N ARG A 3 -16.87 -11.64 -16.82
CA ARG A 3 -15.66 -10.94 -17.30
C ARG A 3 -14.38 -11.46 -16.65
N GLN A 4 -14.50 -12.34 -15.68
CA GLN A 4 -13.38 -12.90 -14.95
C GLN A 4 -12.51 -13.79 -15.86
N GLN A 5 -11.21 -13.56 -15.80
CA GLN A 5 -10.17 -14.28 -16.52
C GLN A 5 -9.51 -15.31 -15.58
N PRO A 6 -8.66 -16.22 -16.12
CA PRO A 6 -8.03 -17.26 -15.29
C PRO A 6 -7.23 -16.76 -14.10
N PHE A 7 -6.68 -15.53 -14.15
CA PHE A 7 -5.88 -14.92 -13.08
C PHE A 7 -6.55 -13.72 -12.42
N GLY A 8 -7.83 -13.48 -12.68
CA GLY A 8 -8.59 -12.46 -11.98
C GLY A 8 -9.51 -11.63 -12.86
N LEU A 9 -10.09 -10.62 -12.24
CA LEU A 9 -10.93 -9.66 -12.94
C LEU A 9 -10.07 -8.55 -13.54
N PRO A 10 -10.21 -8.23 -14.84
CA PRO A 10 -9.59 -7.04 -15.40
C PRO A 10 -9.92 -5.77 -14.61
N LEU A 11 -8.97 -4.85 -14.53
CA LEU A 11 -9.14 -3.60 -13.77
C LEU A 11 -10.31 -2.75 -14.28
N ASP A 12 -10.45 -2.73 -15.60
CA ASP A 12 -11.55 -2.04 -16.28
C ASP A 12 -11.83 -2.64 -17.68
N SER A 13 -12.67 -1.99 -18.46
CA SER A 13 -13.08 -2.47 -19.78
C SER A 13 -12.09 -2.19 -20.91
N ARG A 14 -11.00 -1.47 -20.64
CA ARG A 14 -10.06 -1.00 -21.69
C ARG A 14 -9.06 -2.06 -22.09
N LYS A 15 -8.61 -2.90 -21.13
CA LYS A 15 -7.59 -3.93 -21.32
C LYS A 15 -7.82 -5.11 -20.39
N THR A 16 -6.99 -6.13 -20.54
CA THR A 16 -7.04 -7.39 -19.77
C THR A 16 -6.15 -7.39 -18.53
N TYR A 17 -5.32 -6.37 -18.34
CA TYR A 17 -4.51 -6.30 -17.14
C TYR A 17 -5.33 -5.98 -15.88
N THR A 18 -4.78 -6.32 -14.74
CA THR A 18 -5.37 -6.05 -13.43
C THR A 18 -4.32 -5.65 -12.40
N LYS A 19 -4.81 -5.26 -11.22
CA LYS A 19 -3.98 -4.96 -10.05
C LYS A 19 -4.48 -5.75 -8.86
N ILE A 20 -3.58 -6.46 -8.21
CA ILE A 20 -3.93 -7.41 -7.16
C ILE A 20 -4.54 -6.75 -5.92
N ASP A 21 -4.07 -5.58 -5.54
CA ASP A 21 -4.59 -4.78 -4.45
C ASP A 21 -6.07 -4.43 -4.66
N TRP A 22 -6.45 -3.99 -5.85
CA TRP A 22 -7.85 -3.71 -6.18
C TRP A 22 -8.75 -4.93 -6.13
N ILE A 23 -8.25 -6.09 -6.59
CA ILE A 23 -9.00 -7.36 -6.47
C ILE A 23 -9.25 -7.69 -5.00
N LEU A 24 -8.22 -7.59 -4.15
CA LEU A 24 -8.30 -7.96 -2.75
C LEU A 24 -9.16 -6.97 -1.94
N TRP A 25 -9.09 -5.69 -2.24
CA TRP A 25 -9.98 -4.69 -1.65
C TRP A 25 -11.44 -4.94 -2.04
N THR A 26 -11.69 -5.24 -3.32
CA THR A 26 -13.03 -5.61 -3.80
C THR A 26 -13.54 -6.88 -3.12
N ALA A 27 -12.66 -7.87 -2.93
CA ALA A 27 -13.02 -9.10 -2.23
C ALA A 27 -13.44 -8.84 -0.77
N CYS A 28 -12.88 -7.84 -0.10
CA CYS A 28 -13.30 -7.46 1.26
C CYS A 28 -14.74 -6.95 1.33
N LEU A 29 -15.30 -6.46 0.21
CA LEU A 29 -16.68 -6.01 0.13
C LEU A 29 -17.69 -7.16 -0.08
N ALA A 30 -17.22 -8.40 -0.23
CA ALA A 30 -18.09 -9.54 -0.44
C ALA A 30 -18.86 -9.91 0.84
N ASP A 31 -20.17 -10.07 0.72
CA ASP A 31 -21.05 -10.44 1.83
C ASP A 31 -20.93 -11.93 2.19
N THR A 32 -20.52 -12.77 1.23
CA THR A 32 -20.43 -14.21 1.41
C THR A 32 -18.99 -14.71 1.26
N GLN A 33 -18.67 -15.81 1.95
CA GLN A 33 -17.39 -16.49 1.80
C GLN A 33 -17.19 -17.02 0.38
N GLU A 34 -18.26 -17.39 -0.31
CA GLU A 34 -18.22 -17.88 -1.69
C GLU A 34 -17.76 -16.76 -2.65
N ASP A 35 -18.35 -15.57 -2.56
CA ASP A 35 -17.99 -14.44 -3.40
C ASP A 35 -16.58 -13.93 -3.09
N PHE A 36 -16.20 -13.90 -1.81
CA PHE A 36 -14.83 -13.62 -1.40
C PHE A 36 -13.84 -14.60 -2.06
N SER A 37 -14.11 -15.91 -1.97
CA SER A 37 -13.25 -16.95 -2.51
C SER A 37 -13.19 -16.90 -4.05
N ARG A 38 -14.29 -16.55 -4.70
CA ARG A 38 -14.35 -16.38 -6.16
C ARG A 38 -13.41 -15.29 -6.65
N LEU A 39 -13.29 -14.19 -5.91
CA LEU A 39 -12.36 -13.10 -6.24
C LEU A 39 -10.91 -13.44 -5.85
N LEU A 40 -10.73 -14.07 -4.68
CA LEU A 40 -9.42 -14.39 -4.14
C LEU A 40 -8.68 -15.49 -4.92
N SER A 41 -9.40 -16.56 -5.34
CA SER A 41 -8.74 -17.74 -5.93
C SER A 41 -7.91 -17.44 -7.17
N PRO A 42 -8.33 -16.61 -8.15
CA PRO A 42 -7.51 -16.25 -9.28
C PRO A 42 -6.31 -15.39 -8.90
N ALA A 43 -6.46 -14.50 -7.91
CA ALA A 43 -5.34 -13.71 -7.40
C ALA A 43 -4.30 -14.59 -6.69
N TYR A 44 -4.76 -15.57 -5.92
CA TYR A 44 -3.89 -16.59 -5.30
C TYR A 44 -3.15 -17.41 -6.37
N LYS A 45 -3.84 -17.80 -7.45
CA LYS A 45 -3.23 -18.47 -8.60
C LYS A 45 -2.12 -17.63 -9.22
N TYR A 46 -2.36 -16.33 -9.43
CA TYR A 46 -1.34 -15.41 -9.93
C TYR A 46 -0.07 -15.44 -9.07
N VAL A 47 -0.21 -15.29 -7.75
CA VAL A 47 0.95 -15.25 -6.83
C VAL A 47 1.77 -16.55 -6.89
N ASN A 48 1.11 -17.68 -7.10
CA ASN A 48 1.79 -18.98 -7.15
C ASN A 48 2.46 -19.27 -8.49
N GLU A 49 1.90 -18.76 -9.59
CA GLU A 49 2.30 -19.18 -10.95
C GLU A 49 3.08 -18.10 -11.71
N THR A 50 3.04 -16.82 -11.30
CA THR A 50 3.75 -15.73 -12.00
C THR A 50 5.27 -15.90 -11.97
N GLU A 51 5.93 -15.54 -13.06
CA GLU A 51 7.38 -15.53 -13.18
C GLU A 51 7.88 -14.18 -13.78
N PRO A 52 8.93 -13.56 -13.24
CA PRO A 52 9.50 -13.79 -11.92
C PRO A 52 8.62 -13.18 -10.83
N ARG A 53 8.47 -13.86 -9.68
CA ARG A 53 7.64 -13.39 -8.56
C ARG A 53 8.40 -12.71 -7.42
N VAL A 54 9.71 -12.60 -7.52
CA VAL A 54 10.53 -11.92 -6.51
C VAL A 54 11.35 -10.82 -7.16
N PRO A 55 11.07 -9.56 -6.83
CA PRO A 55 9.94 -9.08 -6.03
C PRO A 55 8.63 -9.16 -6.81
N LEU A 56 7.53 -9.40 -6.08
CA LEU A 56 6.20 -9.49 -6.66
C LEU A 56 5.76 -8.13 -7.21
N THR A 57 5.08 -8.13 -8.36
CA THR A 57 4.37 -6.96 -8.86
C THR A 57 2.89 -6.99 -8.48
N ASP A 58 2.31 -5.83 -8.27
CA ASP A 58 0.87 -5.65 -8.13
C ASP A 58 0.15 -5.65 -9.48
N TRP A 59 0.85 -5.46 -10.59
CA TRP A 59 0.31 -5.24 -11.94
C TRP A 59 0.63 -6.39 -12.89
N TYR A 60 -0.39 -7.04 -13.43
CA TYR A 60 -0.24 -8.23 -14.23
C TYR A 60 -1.40 -8.43 -15.23
N GLU A 61 -1.19 -9.30 -16.21
CA GLU A 61 -2.24 -9.71 -17.15
C GLU A 61 -3.15 -10.77 -16.53
N ALA A 62 -4.45 -10.49 -16.51
CA ALA A 62 -5.44 -11.41 -15.94
C ALA A 62 -5.65 -12.66 -16.79
N THR A 63 -5.22 -12.65 -18.06
CA THR A 63 -5.38 -13.76 -19.00
C THR A 63 -4.34 -14.86 -18.81
N ASP A 64 -3.09 -14.50 -18.54
CA ASP A 64 -1.94 -15.44 -18.49
C ASP A 64 -1.07 -15.33 -17.23
N GLY A 65 -1.36 -14.36 -16.33
CA GLY A 65 -0.62 -14.15 -15.10
C GLY A 65 0.76 -13.51 -15.29
N ARG A 66 1.08 -12.99 -16.46
CA ARG A 66 2.37 -12.36 -16.75
C ARG A 66 2.51 -11.04 -16.03
N SER A 67 3.57 -10.89 -15.26
CA SER A 67 3.95 -9.62 -14.61
C SER A 67 4.21 -8.53 -15.65
N ILE A 68 3.65 -7.33 -15.44
CA ILE A 68 3.81 -6.22 -16.41
C ILE A 68 4.96 -5.32 -15.98
N ASN A 69 4.86 -4.69 -14.82
CA ASN A 69 5.86 -3.74 -14.33
C ASN A 69 5.59 -3.41 -12.85
N MET A 70 6.27 -2.39 -12.31
CA MET A 70 6.02 -1.82 -10.98
C MET A 70 6.18 -2.84 -9.85
N ARG A 71 7.36 -3.43 -9.75
CA ARG A 71 7.71 -4.40 -8.70
C ARG A 71 8.04 -3.72 -7.38
N ALA A 72 7.92 -4.47 -6.30
CA ALA A 72 8.29 -4.04 -4.95
C ALA A 72 7.55 -2.79 -4.45
N ARG A 73 6.29 -2.61 -4.85
CA ARG A 73 5.46 -1.50 -4.37
C ARG A 73 4.75 -1.85 -3.07
N SER A 74 4.56 -0.86 -2.20
CA SER A 74 3.85 -1.01 -0.92
C SER A 74 2.38 -1.44 -1.09
N VAL A 75 1.78 -1.23 -2.25
CA VAL A 75 0.40 -1.62 -2.55
C VAL A 75 0.14 -3.13 -2.44
N VAL A 76 1.19 -3.96 -2.48
CA VAL A 76 1.06 -5.40 -2.19
C VAL A 76 0.58 -5.66 -0.76
N GLY A 77 0.63 -4.67 0.14
CA GLY A 77 -0.03 -4.71 1.44
C GLY A 77 -1.54 -5.00 1.39
N GLY A 78 -2.18 -4.80 0.24
CA GLY A 78 -3.55 -5.22 -0.02
C GLY A 78 -3.86 -6.68 0.32
N PHE A 79 -2.85 -7.57 0.28
CA PHE A 79 -2.98 -8.97 0.74
C PHE A 79 -3.49 -9.11 2.18
N PHE A 80 -3.21 -8.14 3.02
CA PHE A 80 -3.55 -8.18 4.44
C PHE A 80 -4.88 -7.47 4.78
N MET A 81 -5.57 -6.89 3.78
CA MET A 81 -6.78 -6.08 4.01
C MET A 81 -7.88 -6.86 4.74
N LYS A 82 -8.12 -8.13 4.39
CA LYS A 82 -9.14 -8.96 5.09
C LYS A 82 -8.78 -9.25 6.54
N MET A 83 -7.50 -9.33 6.85
CA MET A 83 -7.01 -9.49 8.22
C MET A 83 -7.15 -8.17 8.99
N LEU A 84 -6.83 -7.05 8.36
CA LEU A 84 -6.99 -5.71 8.94
C LEU A 84 -8.46 -5.40 9.21
N GLU A 85 -9.36 -5.66 8.25
CA GLU A 85 -10.80 -5.50 8.41
C GLU A 85 -11.31 -6.22 9.67
N LYS A 86 -10.92 -7.48 9.85
CA LYS A 86 -11.30 -8.25 11.05
C LYS A 86 -10.79 -7.66 12.36
N GLN A 87 -9.66 -6.97 12.32
CA GLN A 87 -9.11 -6.29 13.50
C GLN A 87 -9.81 -4.97 13.78
N MET A 88 -10.10 -4.18 12.75
CA MET A 88 -10.73 -2.87 12.89
C MET A 88 -12.12 -2.93 13.52
N TYR A 89 -12.85 -4.02 13.28
CA TYR A 89 -14.20 -4.23 13.86
C TYR A 89 -14.19 -4.87 15.25
N LYS A 90 -13.01 -5.20 15.82
CA LYS A 90 -12.93 -5.66 17.21
C LYS A 90 -12.94 -4.45 18.14
N PRO A 91 -13.81 -4.42 19.18
CA PRO A 91 -13.88 -3.32 20.16
C PRO A 91 -12.54 -3.04 20.86
N SER A 92 -11.66 -4.03 20.93
CA SER A 92 -10.34 -3.93 21.58
C SER A 92 -9.26 -3.29 20.71
N PHE A 93 -9.54 -2.93 19.45
CA PHE A 93 -8.58 -2.28 18.56
C PHE A 93 -8.65 -0.75 18.58
N ARG A 94 -9.22 -0.16 19.60
CA ARG A 94 -8.95 1.26 19.87
C ARG A 94 -7.69 1.30 20.74
N PRO A 95 -6.52 1.68 20.20
CA PRO A 95 -5.42 2.05 21.05
C PRO A 95 -5.92 3.16 21.96
N GLU A 96 -5.66 3.06 23.27
CA GLU A 96 -5.85 4.22 24.13
C GLU A 96 -5.12 5.40 23.51
N PRO A 97 -5.74 6.60 23.51
CA PRO A 97 -5.04 7.77 23.00
C PRO A 97 -3.73 7.89 23.78
N ALA A 98 -2.60 7.68 23.13
CA ALA A 98 -1.33 8.03 23.74
C ALA A 98 -1.42 9.49 24.16
N GLU A 99 -0.96 9.84 25.37
CA GLU A 99 -0.83 11.24 25.77
C GLU A 99 -0.08 11.97 24.66
N GLU A 100 -0.78 12.88 23.99
CA GLU A 100 -0.19 13.58 22.86
C GLU A 100 0.97 14.44 23.39
N PRO A 101 2.20 14.23 22.92
CA PRO A 101 3.26 15.16 23.25
C PRO A 101 2.82 16.54 22.79
N VAL A 102 2.86 17.53 23.70
CA VAL A 102 2.56 18.92 23.37
C VAL A 102 3.58 19.39 22.35
N VAL A 103 3.21 19.34 21.09
CA VAL A 103 4.01 19.91 20.00
C VAL A 103 3.52 21.34 19.83
N GLU A 104 4.42 22.31 20.00
CA GLU A 104 4.09 23.71 19.66
C GLU A 104 3.62 23.77 18.21
N ALA A 105 2.34 24.11 18.04
CA ALA A 105 1.80 24.26 16.69
C ALA A 105 2.43 25.49 16.04
N LYS A 106 3.08 25.30 14.91
CA LYS A 106 3.49 26.43 14.07
C LYS A 106 2.24 27.21 13.65
N SER A 107 2.22 28.49 13.90
CA SER A 107 1.10 29.36 13.50
C SER A 107 1.01 29.54 11.99
N THR A 108 2.10 29.28 11.26
CA THR A 108 2.18 29.40 9.80
C THR A 108 3.12 28.34 9.23
N TYR A 109 2.82 27.87 8.03
CA TYR A 109 3.68 27.00 7.23
C TYR A 109 3.62 27.41 5.75
N ARG A 110 4.56 26.95 4.97
CA ARG A 110 4.63 27.21 3.52
C ARG A 110 4.50 25.89 2.74
N ASN A 111 3.69 25.88 1.71
CA ASN A 111 3.61 24.78 0.77
C ASN A 111 4.61 24.94 -0.39
N PRO A 112 5.18 23.84 -0.90
CA PRO A 112 5.08 22.48 -0.35
C PRO A 112 5.88 22.31 0.96
N VAL A 113 5.42 21.48 1.89
CA VAL A 113 6.17 21.14 3.13
C VAL A 113 7.32 20.17 2.87
N ILE A 114 7.30 19.45 1.74
CA ILE A 114 8.37 18.66 1.15
C ILE A 114 8.47 19.10 -0.31
N ASP A 115 9.63 19.53 -0.77
CA ASP A 115 9.83 20.22 -2.05
C ASP A 115 10.30 19.32 -3.20
N TYR A 116 10.22 18.01 -3.04
CA TYR A 116 10.52 17.02 -4.07
C TYR A 116 9.39 16.01 -4.25
N SER A 117 9.46 15.23 -5.33
CA SER A 117 8.39 14.30 -5.71
C SER A 117 8.31 13.12 -4.75
N LEU A 118 7.14 12.92 -4.16
CA LEU A 118 6.78 11.76 -3.34
C LEU A 118 5.41 11.24 -3.80
N PRO A 119 5.34 10.49 -4.90
CA PRO A 119 4.08 10.03 -5.44
C PRO A 119 3.42 8.98 -4.52
N ASP A 120 2.11 8.88 -4.60
CA ASP A 120 1.28 7.95 -3.83
C ASP A 120 1.55 8.00 -2.31
N PRO A 121 1.59 9.18 -1.68
CA PRO A 121 1.97 9.28 -0.27
C PRO A 121 0.89 8.69 0.64
N THR A 122 1.33 8.01 1.69
CA THR A 122 0.48 7.58 2.81
C THR A 122 1.10 8.01 4.12
N ILE A 123 0.25 8.41 5.08
CA ILE A 123 0.70 8.88 6.38
C ILE A 123 0.01 8.05 7.46
N ILE A 124 0.78 7.62 8.45
CA ILE A 124 0.29 6.95 9.65
C ILE A 124 0.83 7.65 10.89
N LYS A 125 0.00 7.84 11.91
CA LYS A 125 0.43 8.27 13.24
C LYS A 125 0.83 7.03 14.02
N ALA A 126 2.06 6.99 14.54
CA ALA A 126 2.57 5.88 15.34
C ALA A 126 2.46 6.19 16.85
N ASP A 127 2.60 5.14 17.67
CA ASP A 127 2.48 5.24 19.13
C ASP A 127 3.61 6.06 19.79
N ASP A 128 4.72 6.28 19.08
CA ASP A 128 5.83 7.14 19.53
C ASP A 128 5.56 8.64 19.34
N GLY A 129 4.34 8.98 18.86
CA GLY A 129 3.89 10.36 18.64
C GLY A 129 4.40 10.99 17.34
N TYR A 130 5.07 10.24 16.48
CA TYR A 130 5.43 10.68 15.14
C TYR A 130 4.38 10.31 14.10
N PHE A 131 4.28 11.14 13.08
CA PHE A 131 3.66 10.81 11.80
C PHE A 131 4.76 10.28 10.88
N TYR A 132 4.52 9.12 10.29
CA TYR A 132 5.39 8.50 9.29
C TYR A 132 4.74 8.61 7.92
N LEU A 133 5.47 9.16 6.96
CA LEU A 133 5.06 9.24 5.57
C LEU A 133 5.86 8.21 4.77
N TYR A 134 5.15 7.43 3.99
CA TYR A 134 5.68 6.49 3.02
C TYR A 134 5.20 6.91 1.63
N ALA A 135 6.06 6.81 0.64
CA ALA A 135 5.70 7.16 -0.73
C ALA A 135 6.33 6.18 -1.72
N THR A 136 5.82 6.17 -2.94
CA THR A 136 6.46 5.47 -4.05
C THR A 136 7.60 6.34 -4.57
N GLU A 137 8.78 5.72 -4.73
CA GLU A 137 9.89 6.37 -5.44
C GLU A 137 10.17 5.57 -6.71
N ASP A 138 11.39 5.17 -6.90
CA ASP A 138 11.73 4.24 -7.97
C ASP A 138 11.52 2.78 -7.51
N ILE A 139 11.82 1.83 -8.39
CA ILE A 139 11.68 0.40 -8.15
C ILE A 139 12.57 -0.16 -7.03
N ARG A 140 13.37 0.65 -6.35
CA ARG A 140 14.41 0.21 -5.41
C ARG A 140 14.11 0.52 -3.97
N ASN A 141 13.45 1.64 -3.70
CA ASN A 141 13.28 2.14 -2.33
C ASN A 141 11.88 2.70 -2.09
N THR A 142 11.38 2.54 -0.88
CA THR A 142 10.23 3.29 -0.36
C THR A 142 10.77 4.38 0.54
N PRO A 143 10.68 5.66 0.17
CA PRO A 143 11.14 6.74 1.02
C PRO A 143 10.30 6.81 2.29
N ILE A 144 10.97 6.97 3.43
CA ILE A 144 10.33 7.10 4.73
C ILE A 144 10.72 8.46 5.32
N HIS A 145 9.72 9.24 5.70
CA HIS A 145 9.90 10.49 6.42
C HIS A 145 9.12 10.44 7.71
N ARG A 146 9.54 11.20 8.70
CA ARG A 146 8.77 11.34 9.93
C ARG A 146 8.64 12.80 10.33
N SER A 147 7.55 13.13 11.02
CA SER A 147 7.26 14.46 11.51
C SER A 147 6.46 14.38 12.81
N ARG A 148 6.61 15.36 13.69
CA ARG A 148 5.73 15.51 14.85
C ARG A 148 4.54 16.46 14.62
N ASN A 149 4.61 17.30 13.59
CA ASN A 149 3.65 18.38 13.35
C ASN A 149 3.10 18.46 11.93
N LEU A 150 3.44 17.49 11.06
CA LEU A 150 3.07 17.43 9.63
C LEU A 150 3.64 18.58 8.77
N VAL A 151 4.54 19.39 9.33
CA VAL A 151 5.17 20.52 8.64
C VAL A 151 6.67 20.30 8.51
N ASP A 152 7.32 19.95 9.60
CA ASP A 152 8.77 19.70 9.62
C ASP A 152 9.01 18.20 9.47
N TRP A 153 9.51 17.80 8.28
CA TRP A 153 9.75 16.40 7.93
C TRP A 153 11.24 16.09 7.94
N GLU A 154 11.61 14.95 8.49
CA GLU A 154 12.97 14.44 8.51
C GLU A 154 13.04 12.99 8.02
N VAL A 155 14.19 12.60 7.46
CA VAL A 155 14.48 11.21 7.10
C VAL A 155 15.06 10.52 8.34
N PRO A 156 14.48 9.41 8.84
CA PRO A 156 15.02 8.68 9.98
C PRO A 156 16.45 8.19 9.73
N ALA A 157 17.33 8.32 10.71
CA ALA A 157 18.74 7.97 10.58
C ALA A 157 19.01 6.52 10.15
N SER A 158 18.09 5.60 10.44
CA SER A 158 18.16 4.19 10.01
C SER A 158 17.93 3.97 8.52
N THR A 159 17.38 4.96 7.81
CA THR A 159 17.12 4.91 6.36
C THR A 159 18.18 5.67 5.55
N SER A 160 19.04 6.42 6.20
CA SER A 160 20.09 7.24 5.57
C SER A 160 21.32 6.45 5.09
N GLY A 161 21.26 5.13 5.02
CA GLY A 161 22.36 4.24 4.62
C GLY A 161 22.74 4.28 3.14
N ARG A 162 22.47 5.38 2.40
CA ARG A 162 23.09 5.65 1.10
C ARG A 162 23.32 7.14 0.90
N GLN A 163 24.57 7.54 1.09
CA GLN A 163 25.11 8.71 0.41
C GLN A 163 24.86 8.58 -1.10
N MET A 164 24.27 9.61 -1.69
CA MET A 164 24.29 9.76 -3.14
C MET A 164 25.72 9.74 -3.62
N LEU A 165 26.08 8.73 -4.39
CA LEU A 165 27.27 8.78 -5.21
C LEU A 165 27.01 9.77 -6.33
N SER A 166 27.71 10.88 -6.28
CA SER A 166 27.85 11.91 -7.31
C SER A 166 28.27 11.31 -8.64
#